data_7cf6714b06d0402a9ef755d6b058135e
#
_entry.id   7cf6714b06d0402a9ef755d6b058135e
#
_cell.length_a   1.000
_cell.length_b   1.000
_cell.length_c   1.000
_cell.angle_alpha   90.00
_cell.angle_beta   90.00
_cell.angle_gamma   90.00
#
_symmetry.space_group_name_H-M   'P 1'
#
loop_
_entity.id
_entity.type
_entity.pdbx_description
1 polymer ?
#
loop_
_entity_poly.entity_id
_entity_poly.type
_entity_poly.pdbx_seq_one_letter_code
_entity_poly.pdbx_strand_id
1 'polypeptide(L)'
;MRRLRKPPGLFRRIASLTMLAWVLGFLWFALLLPQPADDRTTDGIVVVTGGGGRIPRALTELRAGHARKLLIAGVDREVKPGDFAAEYGVEPRLLQCCITLGYDSVDTRSNGLEAARWVAAQRLHSIRLITTDWHMRRAAFDLAAALPDD
;
A
#
# COMPACT_ATOMS: atom_id res chain seq x y z
N MET A 1 4.56 -7.09 60.78
CA MET A 1 5.63 -7.84 60.04
C MET A 1 5.50 -7.59 58.54
N ARG A 2 6.37 -6.79 57.93
CA ARG A 2 6.38 -6.45 56.54
C ARG A 2 7.11 -7.56 55.78
N ARG A 3 6.40 -8.44 55.05
CA ARG A 3 7.03 -9.48 54.20
C ARG A 3 7.76 -8.80 53.05
N LEU A 4 9.04 -8.76 53.10
CA LEU A 4 9.89 -8.35 51.97
C LEU A 4 9.64 -9.27 50.77
N ARG A 5 9.00 -8.76 49.73
CA ARG A 5 8.81 -9.52 48.47
C ARG A 5 10.19 -9.78 47.86
N LYS A 6 10.53 -11.02 47.66
CA LYS A 6 11.75 -11.42 46.93
C LYS A 6 11.72 -10.75 45.56
N PRO A 7 12.84 -10.16 45.09
CA PRO A 7 12.91 -9.56 43.78
C PRO A 7 12.59 -10.61 42.68
N PRO A 8 11.94 -10.23 41.59
CA PRO A 8 11.63 -11.15 40.51
C PRO A 8 12.93 -11.74 39.94
N GLY A 9 12.94 -13.05 39.67
CA GLY A 9 14.07 -13.71 39.04
C GLY A 9 14.45 -13.06 37.68
N LEU A 10 15.72 -13.23 37.28
CA LEU A 10 16.26 -12.62 36.04
C LEU A 10 15.38 -12.90 34.81
N PHE A 11 14.90 -14.12 34.63
CA PHE A 11 14.01 -14.52 33.57
C PHE A 11 12.73 -13.65 33.52
N ARG A 12 12.10 -13.41 34.67
CA ARG A 12 10.88 -12.60 34.75
C ARG A 12 11.13 -11.14 34.45
N ARG A 13 12.32 -10.61 34.77
CA ARG A 13 12.72 -9.23 34.40
C ARG A 13 12.91 -9.11 32.90
N ILE A 14 13.62 -10.06 32.28
CA ILE A 14 13.86 -10.10 30.83
C ILE A 14 12.51 -10.20 30.09
N ALA A 15 11.65 -11.14 30.48
CA ALA A 15 10.33 -11.31 29.88
C ALA A 15 9.47 -10.03 29.96
N SER A 16 9.48 -9.36 31.13
CA SER A 16 8.75 -8.10 31.31
C SER A 16 9.31 -6.96 30.45
N LEU A 17 10.63 -6.85 30.31
CA LEU A 17 11.27 -5.84 29.47
C LEU A 17 10.98 -6.08 27.99
N THR A 18 11.04 -7.34 27.54
CA THR A 18 10.70 -7.72 26.16
C THR A 18 9.24 -7.41 25.85
N MET A 19 8.33 -7.77 26.76
CA MET A 19 6.90 -7.45 26.60
C MET A 19 6.67 -5.94 26.55
N LEU A 20 7.30 -5.18 27.43
CA LEU A 20 7.22 -3.72 27.43
C LEU A 20 7.72 -3.12 26.12
N ALA A 21 8.89 -3.56 25.66
CA ALA A 21 9.46 -3.09 24.40
C ALA A 21 8.54 -3.41 23.20
N TRP A 22 7.94 -4.61 23.20
CA TRP A 22 6.98 -5.03 22.18
C TRP A 22 5.71 -4.15 22.20
N VAL A 23 5.14 -3.92 23.38
CA VAL A 23 3.94 -3.05 23.53
C VAL A 23 4.24 -1.63 23.10
N LEU A 24 5.37 -1.06 23.52
CA LEU A 24 5.77 0.30 23.11
C LEU A 24 6.02 0.39 21.61
N GLY A 25 6.65 -0.62 21.01
CA GLY A 25 6.86 -0.71 19.56
C GLY A 25 5.53 -0.81 18.80
N PHE A 26 4.60 -1.63 19.30
CA PHE A 26 3.26 -1.74 18.72
C PHE A 26 2.47 -0.42 18.82
N LEU A 27 2.48 0.23 19.98
CA LEU A 27 1.83 1.52 20.16
C LEU A 27 2.44 2.59 19.25
N TRP A 28 3.77 2.64 19.16
CA TRP A 28 4.46 3.54 18.24
C TRP A 28 4.03 3.30 16.79
N PHE A 29 4.00 2.05 16.34
CA PHE A 29 3.52 1.69 15.02
C PHE A 29 2.08 2.13 14.79
N ALA A 30 1.17 1.80 15.71
CA ALA A 30 -0.27 2.05 15.58
C ALA A 30 -0.63 3.56 15.61
N LEU A 31 0.10 4.35 16.42
CA LEU A 31 -0.17 5.79 16.56
C LEU A 31 0.48 6.63 15.45
N LEU A 32 1.53 6.12 14.82
CA LEU A 32 2.26 6.81 13.76
C LEU A 32 2.01 6.21 12.36
N LEU A 33 0.80 5.71 12.12
CA LEU A 33 0.40 5.27 10.79
C LEU A 33 0.44 6.46 9.80
N PRO A 34 0.89 6.22 8.55
CA PRO A 34 0.90 7.25 7.53
C PRO A 34 -0.48 7.85 7.29
N GLN A 35 -0.54 9.16 7.23
CA GLN A 35 -1.77 9.89 6.94
C GLN A 35 -2.02 9.90 5.42
N PRO A 36 -3.28 10.09 4.99
CA PRO A 36 -3.61 10.29 3.57
C PRO A 36 -2.79 11.42 2.96
N ALA A 37 -2.39 11.24 1.70
CA ALA A 37 -1.72 12.30 0.95
C ALA A 37 -2.66 13.50 0.75
N ASP A 38 -2.06 14.67 0.56
CA ASP A 38 -2.76 15.92 0.21
C ASP A 38 -3.40 15.85 -1.20
N ASP A 39 -4.07 16.93 -1.60
CA ASP A 39 -4.79 17.03 -2.89
C ASP A 39 -3.85 17.35 -4.08
N ARG A 40 -2.52 17.20 -3.93
CA ARG A 40 -1.59 17.39 -5.05
C ARG A 40 -1.89 16.42 -6.17
N THR A 41 -1.83 16.92 -7.40
CA THR A 41 -1.91 16.08 -8.59
C THR A 41 -0.59 15.35 -8.83
N THR A 42 -0.67 14.13 -9.34
CA THR A 42 0.46 13.32 -9.78
C THR A 42 0.23 12.83 -11.21
N ASP A 43 1.24 12.31 -11.88
CA ASP A 43 1.08 11.79 -13.24
C ASP A 43 0.29 10.48 -13.26
N GLY A 44 0.49 9.65 -12.21
CA GLY A 44 -0.18 8.37 -12.09
C GLY A 44 -0.55 7.98 -10.67
N ILE A 45 -1.48 7.05 -10.57
CA ILE A 45 -1.85 6.36 -9.33
C ILE A 45 -1.43 4.90 -9.47
N VAL A 46 -0.83 4.36 -8.41
CA VAL A 46 -0.57 2.93 -8.26
C VAL A 46 -1.37 2.43 -7.07
N VAL A 47 -2.24 1.46 -7.28
CA VAL A 47 -2.93 0.76 -6.20
C VAL A 47 -2.47 -0.68 -6.16
N VAL A 48 -2.07 -1.16 -4.96
CA VAL A 48 -1.72 -2.57 -4.75
C VAL A 48 -2.92 -3.33 -4.21
N THR A 49 -3.27 -4.44 -4.86
CA THR A 49 -4.42 -5.27 -4.48
C THR A 49 -4.18 -6.04 -3.18
N GLY A 50 -5.11 -6.93 -2.79
CA GLY A 50 -5.00 -7.78 -1.59
C GLY A 50 -5.61 -7.18 -0.33
N GLY A 51 -6.41 -6.11 -0.43
CA GLY A 51 -7.17 -5.55 0.70
C GLY A 51 -8.40 -4.79 0.25
N GLY A 52 -9.46 -4.84 1.05
CA GLY A 52 -10.72 -4.14 0.73
C GLY A 52 -10.56 -2.63 0.67
N GLY A 53 -11.40 -1.97 -0.14
CA GLY A 53 -11.50 -0.51 -0.22
C GLY A 53 -10.41 0.22 -1.01
N ARG A 54 -9.31 -0.44 -1.36
CA ARG A 54 -8.18 0.20 -2.07
C ARG A 54 -8.54 0.60 -3.51
N ILE A 55 -9.15 -0.31 -4.27
CA ILE A 55 -9.57 -0.06 -5.65
C ILE A 55 -10.63 1.05 -5.72
N PRO A 56 -11.72 1.01 -4.94
CA PRO A 56 -12.67 2.12 -4.89
C PRO A 56 -12.02 3.47 -4.56
N ARG A 57 -11.08 3.50 -3.61
CA ARG A 57 -10.33 4.72 -3.30
C ARG A 57 -9.51 5.22 -4.48
N ALA A 58 -8.79 4.33 -5.17
CA ALA A 58 -8.00 4.69 -6.35
C ALA A 58 -8.87 5.24 -7.48
N LEU A 59 -10.04 4.65 -7.72
CA LEU A 59 -11.00 5.15 -8.70
C LEU A 59 -11.57 6.53 -8.31
N THR A 60 -11.78 6.77 -7.03
CA THR A 60 -12.21 8.09 -6.53
C THR A 60 -11.13 9.14 -6.80
N GLU A 61 -9.86 8.85 -6.51
CA GLU A 61 -8.74 9.75 -6.77
C GLU A 61 -8.56 10.03 -8.28
N LEU A 62 -8.72 9.00 -9.12
CA LEU A 62 -8.66 9.16 -10.58
C LEU A 62 -9.81 10.03 -11.10
N ARG A 63 -11.05 9.79 -10.64
CA ARG A 63 -12.23 10.59 -11.01
C ARG A 63 -12.16 12.02 -10.51
N ALA A 64 -11.51 12.26 -9.38
CA ALA A 64 -11.24 13.60 -8.84
C ALA A 64 -10.17 14.36 -9.65
N GLY A 65 -9.48 13.68 -10.58
CA GLY A 65 -8.45 14.30 -11.41
C GLY A 65 -7.10 14.43 -10.73
N HIS A 66 -6.88 13.74 -9.61
CA HIS A 66 -5.58 13.75 -8.91
C HIS A 66 -4.47 13.02 -9.68
N ALA A 67 -4.84 12.26 -10.74
CA ALA A 67 -3.90 11.74 -11.73
C ALA A 67 -4.65 11.44 -13.05
N ARG A 68 -3.86 11.22 -14.13
CA ARG A 68 -4.40 10.86 -15.45
C ARG A 68 -4.35 9.37 -15.75
N LYS A 69 -3.55 8.62 -15.02
CA LYS A 69 -3.32 7.19 -15.23
C LYS A 69 -3.44 6.43 -13.92
N LEU A 70 -3.95 5.21 -13.97
CA LEU A 70 -4.07 4.32 -12.82
C LEU A 70 -3.56 2.93 -13.18
N LEU A 71 -2.64 2.41 -12.37
CA LEU A 71 -2.28 1.00 -12.36
C LEU A 71 -2.95 0.31 -11.17
N ILE A 72 -3.59 -0.80 -11.43
CA ILE A 72 -4.06 -1.74 -10.41
C ILE A 72 -3.14 -2.95 -10.44
N ALA A 73 -2.15 -2.97 -9.55
CA ALA A 73 -1.12 -4.01 -9.50
C ALA A 73 -1.61 -5.25 -8.74
N GLY A 74 -1.30 -6.44 -9.25
CA GLY A 74 -1.66 -7.71 -8.62
C GLY A 74 -3.13 -8.09 -8.80
N VAL A 75 -3.69 -7.82 -9.96
CA VAL A 75 -5.03 -8.31 -10.32
C VAL A 75 -4.95 -9.81 -10.60
N ASP A 76 -5.92 -10.57 -10.12
CA ASP A 76 -6.00 -11.99 -10.45
C ASP A 76 -6.13 -12.19 -11.97
N ARG A 77 -5.40 -13.16 -12.51
CA ARG A 77 -5.36 -13.45 -13.96
C ARG A 77 -6.71 -13.88 -14.54
N GLU A 78 -7.61 -14.36 -13.72
CA GLU A 78 -8.97 -14.73 -14.14
C GLU A 78 -9.88 -13.52 -14.32
N VAL A 79 -9.57 -12.37 -13.69
CA VAL A 79 -10.36 -11.14 -13.78
C VAL A 79 -10.19 -10.50 -15.16
N LYS A 80 -11.24 -10.50 -15.95
CA LYS A 80 -11.27 -9.83 -17.26
C LYS A 80 -11.56 -8.34 -17.10
N PRO A 81 -11.09 -7.48 -18.01
CA PRO A 81 -11.35 -6.04 -17.95
C PRO A 81 -12.86 -5.69 -17.88
N GLY A 82 -13.70 -6.46 -18.57
CA GLY A 82 -15.16 -6.30 -18.52
C GLY A 82 -15.76 -6.61 -17.15
N ASP A 83 -15.29 -7.67 -16.51
CA ASP A 83 -15.74 -8.07 -15.16
C ASP A 83 -15.33 -7.04 -14.13
N PHE A 84 -14.09 -6.54 -14.24
CA PHE A 84 -13.59 -5.44 -13.42
C PHE A 84 -14.45 -4.18 -13.60
N ALA A 85 -14.75 -3.82 -14.84
CA ALA A 85 -15.58 -2.64 -15.14
C ALA A 85 -17.00 -2.76 -14.56
N ALA A 86 -17.60 -3.94 -14.64
CA ALA A 86 -18.91 -4.22 -14.08
C ALA A 86 -18.92 -4.16 -12.56
N GLU A 87 -17.93 -4.78 -11.91
CA GLU A 87 -17.80 -4.84 -10.44
C GLU A 87 -17.62 -3.45 -9.82
N TYR A 88 -16.79 -2.58 -10.44
CA TYR A 88 -16.45 -1.27 -9.90
C TYR A 88 -17.18 -0.09 -10.56
N GLY A 89 -18.13 -0.35 -11.44
CA GLY A 89 -18.87 0.68 -12.16
C GLY A 89 -17.95 1.62 -12.93
N VAL A 90 -17.00 1.06 -13.69
CA VAL A 90 -16.04 1.83 -14.48
C VAL A 90 -16.53 1.98 -15.90
N GLU A 91 -16.61 3.23 -16.38
CA GLU A 91 -17.00 3.50 -17.77
C GLU A 91 -15.96 2.91 -18.75
N PRO A 92 -16.40 2.32 -19.88
CA PRO A 92 -15.51 1.74 -20.88
C PRO A 92 -14.41 2.69 -21.38
N ARG A 93 -14.75 3.97 -21.55
CA ARG A 93 -13.78 5.00 -21.95
C ARG A 93 -12.69 5.19 -20.92
N LEU A 94 -13.04 5.27 -19.64
CA LEU A 94 -12.10 5.44 -18.54
C LEU A 94 -11.19 4.21 -18.39
N LEU A 95 -11.75 3.01 -18.55
CA LEU A 95 -10.99 1.77 -18.54
C LEU A 95 -9.95 1.74 -19.67
N GLN A 96 -10.33 2.08 -20.89
CA GLN A 96 -9.45 2.00 -22.04
C GLN A 96 -8.37 3.09 -22.07
N CYS A 97 -8.70 4.33 -21.68
CA CYS A 97 -7.74 5.43 -21.75
C CYS A 97 -6.72 5.41 -20.62
N CYS A 98 -7.16 5.00 -19.42
CA CYS A 98 -6.55 5.54 -18.24
C CYS A 98 -6.27 4.49 -17.15
N ILE A 99 -6.84 3.30 -17.24
CA ILE A 99 -6.67 2.22 -16.24
C ILE A 99 -5.90 1.05 -16.86
N THR A 100 -4.85 0.65 -16.18
CA THR A 100 -4.08 -0.56 -16.50
C THR A 100 -4.34 -1.60 -15.42
N LEU A 101 -4.77 -2.80 -15.81
CA LEU A 101 -4.84 -3.95 -14.92
C LEU A 101 -3.53 -4.71 -15.02
N GLY A 102 -2.80 -4.79 -13.92
CA GLY A 102 -1.53 -5.48 -13.79
C GLY A 102 -1.71 -6.89 -13.27
N TYR A 103 -1.22 -7.88 -14.01
CA TYR A 103 -1.40 -9.31 -13.74
C TYR A 103 -0.10 -10.05 -13.40
N ASP A 104 1.02 -9.32 -13.33
CA ASP A 104 2.35 -9.93 -13.19
C ASP A 104 2.73 -10.19 -11.73
N SER A 105 2.08 -9.52 -10.80
CA SER A 105 2.45 -9.59 -9.39
C SER A 105 1.63 -10.61 -8.60
N VAL A 106 2.32 -11.27 -7.68
CA VAL A 106 1.77 -12.28 -6.77
C VAL A 106 2.05 -11.97 -5.30
N ASP A 107 2.92 -11.00 -5.04
CA ASP A 107 3.30 -10.56 -3.69
C ASP A 107 3.65 -9.06 -3.67
N THR A 108 3.98 -8.51 -2.49
CA THR A 108 4.24 -7.06 -2.35
C THR A 108 5.48 -6.61 -3.11
N ARG A 109 6.52 -7.44 -3.18
CA ARG A 109 7.75 -7.10 -3.90
C ARG A 109 7.51 -7.07 -5.41
N SER A 110 6.81 -8.06 -5.94
CA SER A 110 6.44 -8.10 -7.36
C SER A 110 5.47 -6.98 -7.74
N ASN A 111 4.60 -6.53 -6.83
CA ASN A 111 3.80 -5.32 -7.03
C ASN A 111 4.68 -4.08 -7.26
N GLY A 112 5.77 -3.93 -6.48
CA GLY A 112 6.73 -2.83 -6.67
C GLY A 112 7.41 -2.88 -8.04
N LEU A 113 7.87 -4.07 -8.46
CA LEU A 113 8.50 -4.28 -9.78
C LEU A 113 7.52 -4.03 -10.94
N GLU A 114 6.28 -4.49 -10.83
CA GLU A 114 5.24 -4.25 -11.83
C GLU A 114 4.95 -2.76 -11.96
N ALA A 115 4.81 -2.06 -10.82
CA ALA A 115 4.60 -0.63 -10.78
C ALA A 115 5.77 0.15 -11.38
N ALA A 116 7.01 -0.20 -11.07
CA ALA A 116 8.20 0.45 -11.63
C ALA A 116 8.27 0.30 -13.15
N ARG A 117 8.00 -0.90 -13.68
CA ARG A 117 7.93 -1.14 -15.13
C ARG A 117 6.83 -0.29 -15.78
N TRP A 118 5.66 -0.20 -15.14
CA TRP A 118 4.56 0.61 -15.66
C TRP A 118 4.89 2.11 -15.64
N VAL A 119 5.48 2.61 -14.55
CA VAL A 119 5.94 4.00 -14.42
C VAL A 119 6.89 4.35 -15.56
N ALA A 120 7.90 3.51 -15.81
CA ALA A 120 8.87 3.70 -16.89
C ALA A 120 8.20 3.65 -18.27
N ALA A 121 7.33 2.67 -18.53
CA ALA A 121 6.63 2.51 -19.81
C ALA A 121 5.71 3.71 -20.12
N GLN A 122 5.07 4.28 -19.09
CA GLN A 122 4.20 5.45 -19.22
C GLN A 122 4.95 6.79 -19.12
N ARG A 123 6.27 6.77 -18.84
CA ARG A 123 7.14 7.96 -18.66
C ARG A 123 6.57 8.91 -17.59
N LEU A 124 6.18 8.36 -16.43
CA LEU A 124 5.63 9.14 -15.32
C LEU A 124 6.77 9.60 -14.40
N HIS A 125 6.69 10.83 -13.91
CA HIS A 125 7.67 11.44 -13.01
C HIS A 125 7.15 11.53 -11.57
N SER A 126 5.86 11.38 -11.37
CA SER A 126 5.22 11.42 -10.06
C SER A 126 4.10 10.41 -9.95
N ILE A 127 4.03 9.72 -8.81
CA ILE A 127 2.99 8.73 -8.55
C ILE A 127 2.39 8.91 -7.17
N ARG A 128 1.11 8.56 -7.05
CA ARG A 128 0.38 8.41 -5.79
C ARG A 128 0.18 6.93 -5.52
N LEU A 129 0.78 6.43 -4.43
CA LEU A 129 0.59 5.05 -3.99
C LEU A 129 -0.67 4.95 -3.12
N ILE A 130 -1.53 3.99 -3.42
CA ILE A 130 -2.75 3.71 -2.65
C ILE A 130 -2.69 2.28 -2.09
N THR A 131 -2.74 2.19 -0.78
CA THR A 131 -2.85 0.94 -0.02
C THR A 131 -3.42 1.25 1.36
N THR A 132 -3.57 0.25 2.22
CA THR A 132 -3.96 0.48 3.62
C THR A 132 -2.80 1.09 4.41
N ASP A 133 -3.12 1.90 5.42
CA ASP A 133 -2.18 2.65 6.24
C ASP A 133 -1.11 1.76 6.89
N TRP A 134 -1.50 0.63 7.49
CA TRP A 134 -0.54 -0.34 8.08
C TRP A 134 0.38 -1.01 7.05
N HIS A 135 -0.03 -1.04 5.77
CA HIS A 135 0.76 -1.61 4.68
C HIS A 135 1.60 -0.57 3.93
N MET A 136 1.28 0.72 4.09
CA MET A 136 1.87 1.81 3.30
C MET A 136 3.39 1.84 3.38
N ARG A 137 3.97 1.72 4.58
CA ARG A 137 5.44 1.77 4.74
C ARG A 137 6.16 0.67 3.97
N ARG A 138 5.60 -0.54 4.00
CA ARG A 138 6.17 -1.67 3.27
C ARG A 138 6.00 -1.51 1.77
N ALA A 139 4.80 -1.18 1.31
CA ALA A 139 4.53 -0.99 -0.11
C ALA A 139 5.37 0.16 -0.70
N ALA A 140 5.52 1.26 0.03
CA ALA A 140 6.37 2.38 -0.39
C ALA A 140 7.85 1.98 -0.45
N PHE A 141 8.34 1.21 0.52
CA PHE A 141 9.72 0.70 0.52
C PHE A 141 9.99 -0.22 -0.69
N ASP A 142 9.11 -1.21 -0.93
CA ASP A 142 9.26 -2.15 -2.04
C ASP A 142 9.17 -1.43 -3.41
N LEU A 143 8.32 -0.41 -3.51
CA LEU A 143 8.19 0.41 -4.71
C LEU A 143 9.42 1.30 -4.93
N ALA A 144 9.90 1.99 -3.89
CA ALA A 144 11.10 2.83 -3.97
C ALA A 144 12.34 2.00 -4.35
N ALA A 145 12.48 0.80 -3.80
CA ALA A 145 13.58 -0.11 -4.15
C ALA A 145 13.52 -0.64 -5.60
N ALA A 146 12.36 -0.55 -6.25
CA ALA A 146 12.16 -0.99 -7.63
C ALA A 146 12.24 0.15 -8.66
N LEU A 147 12.07 1.40 -8.23
CA LEU A 147 12.23 2.58 -9.08
C LEU A 147 13.73 2.88 -9.30
N PRO A 148 14.13 3.42 -10.47
CA PRO A 148 15.49 3.89 -10.67
C PRO A 148 15.80 5.04 -9.70
N ASP A 149 17.06 5.11 -9.27
CA ASP A 149 17.59 6.28 -8.56
C ASP A 149 17.69 7.45 -9.56
N ASP A 150 16.88 8.50 -9.36
CA ASP A 150 16.98 9.78 -10.11
C ASP A 150 17.98 10.73 -9.46
#